data_a9d57d8c1e263918fe73d328dfe48fd2
#
_entry.id   a9d57d8c1e263918fe73d328dfe48fd2
#
_cell.length_a   1.000
_cell.length_b   1.000
_cell.length_c   1.000
_cell.angle_alpha   90.00
_cell.angle_beta   90.00
_cell.angle_gamma   90.00
#
_symmetry.space_group_name_H-M   'P 1'
#
loop_
_entity.id
_entity.type
_entity.pdbx_description
1 polymer ?
#
loop_
_entity_poly.entity_id
_entity_poly.type
_entity_poly.pdbx_seq_one_letter_code
_entity_poly.pdbx_strand_id
1 'polypeptide(L)'
;MLIMVTGVSGSGKSEYAEQISCQLAKDNKKYYVATMYPYGEEGRSRVKKHKLQRDGKGFETIEQYQNIGGALKGCKRDTKPVVLVECMSNLLANECFEENGHPDNIFAECMQLYSECSHLVIVTNEVFSDGCEYDDSTTDYIRRLGELNVKLAKAADTVVEVVYTIPVVLKGDISYVGN
;
A
#
# COMPACT_ATOMS: atom_id res chain seq x y z
N MET A 1 -3.95 13.51 -4.53
CA MET A 1 -5.03 12.51 -4.52
C MET A 1 -4.61 11.34 -3.65
N LEU A 2 -5.56 10.77 -2.93
CA LEU A 2 -5.41 9.50 -2.23
C LEU A 2 -6.09 8.39 -3.06
N ILE A 3 -5.32 7.39 -3.45
CA ILE A 3 -5.78 6.29 -4.30
C ILE A 3 -5.60 4.97 -3.55
N MET A 4 -6.65 4.18 -3.47
CA MET A 4 -6.61 2.84 -2.88
C MET A 4 -6.73 1.79 -3.99
N VAL A 5 -5.78 0.86 -4.02
CA VAL A 5 -5.77 -0.29 -4.94
C VAL A 5 -5.90 -1.56 -4.12
N THR A 6 -6.93 -2.34 -4.39
CA THR A 6 -7.22 -3.60 -3.68
C THR A 6 -7.29 -4.78 -4.65
N GLY A 7 -7.35 -5.98 -4.12
CA GLY A 7 -7.51 -7.23 -4.85
C GLY A 7 -6.87 -8.41 -4.15
N VAL A 8 -7.18 -9.62 -4.61
CA VAL A 8 -6.63 -10.87 -4.07
C VAL A 8 -5.13 -11.03 -4.39
N SER A 9 -4.47 -11.95 -3.71
CA SER A 9 -3.07 -12.27 -3.99
C SER A 9 -2.89 -12.69 -5.44
N GLY A 10 -1.88 -12.15 -6.13
CA GLY A 10 -1.61 -12.46 -7.54
C GLY A 10 -2.53 -11.79 -8.57
N SER A 11 -3.43 -10.90 -8.15
CA SER A 11 -4.37 -10.22 -9.07
C SER A 11 -3.73 -9.22 -10.05
N GLY A 12 -2.46 -8.84 -9.84
CA GLY A 12 -1.78 -7.79 -10.61
C GLY A 12 -1.86 -6.39 -9.98
N LYS A 13 -2.46 -6.26 -8.76
CA LYS A 13 -2.65 -4.97 -8.09
C LYS A 13 -1.37 -4.18 -7.85
N SER A 14 -0.26 -4.86 -7.50
CA SER A 14 1.04 -4.20 -7.26
C SER A 14 1.57 -3.53 -8.52
N GLU A 15 1.54 -4.25 -9.64
CA GLU A 15 1.97 -3.72 -10.93
C GLU A 15 1.11 -2.53 -11.38
N TYR A 16 -0.20 -2.65 -11.23
CA TYR A 16 -1.13 -1.58 -11.53
C TYR A 16 -0.89 -0.34 -10.65
N ALA A 17 -0.66 -0.52 -9.35
CA ALA A 17 -0.33 0.57 -8.43
C ALA A 17 1.00 1.26 -8.78
N GLU A 18 2.01 0.51 -9.20
CA GLU A 18 3.28 1.05 -9.70
C GLU A 18 3.07 1.88 -10.98
N GLN A 19 2.26 1.40 -11.93
CA GLN A 19 1.92 2.12 -13.17
C GLN A 19 1.23 3.45 -12.87
N ILE A 20 0.19 3.44 -12.03
CA ILE A 20 -0.50 4.67 -11.59
C ILE A 20 0.49 5.64 -10.96
N SER A 21 1.33 5.16 -10.05
CA SER A 21 2.30 6.01 -9.36
C SER A 21 3.29 6.65 -10.32
N CYS A 22 3.75 5.92 -11.34
CA CYS A 22 4.62 6.45 -12.38
C CYS A 22 3.93 7.53 -13.23
N GLN A 23 2.68 7.31 -13.62
CA GLN A 23 1.93 8.28 -14.43
C GLN A 23 1.63 9.57 -13.66
N LEU A 24 1.26 9.44 -12.36
CA LEU A 24 0.99 10.59 -11.49
C LEU A 24 2.25 11.39 -11.15
N ALA A 25 3.39 10.73 -11.04
CA ALA A 25 4.63 11.39 -10.69
C ALA A 25 5.16 12.25 -11.81
N LYS A 26 4.96 11.86 -13.07
CA LYS A 26 5.65 12.48 -14.21
C LYS A 26 7.15 12.57 -13.93
N ASP A 27 7.68 13.80 -13.76
CA ASP A 27 9.09 14.06 -13.45
C ASP A 27 9.37 14.22 -11.94
N ASN A 28 8.32 14.15 -11.10
CA ASN A 28 8.49 14.26 -9.65
C ASN A 28 9.09 13.00 -9.04
N LYS A 29 9.71 13.14 -7.87
CA LYS A 29 10.20 12.02 -7.09
C LYS A 29 9.09 11.03 -6.73
N LYS A 30 9.44 9.75 -6.76
CA LYS A 30 8.58 8.63 -6.40
C LYS A 30 9.24 7.82 -5.29
N TYR A 31 8.50 7.61 -4.21
CA TYR A 31 8.92 6.70 -3.15
C TYR A 31 8.04 5.46 -3.12
N TYR A 32 8.69 4.32 -2.93
CA TYR A 32 8.03 3.06 -2.63
C TYR A 32 8.29 2.72 -1.17
N VAL A 33 7.24 2.75 -0.36
CA VAL A 33 7.30 2.39 1.05
C VAL A 33 7.01 0.90 1.19
N ALA A 34 8.07 0.12 1.44
CA ALA A 34 8.00 -1.32 1.64
C ALA A 34 7.68 -1.63 3.10
N THR A 35 6.54 -2.27 3.34
CA THR A 35 6.07 -2.62 4.69
C THR A 35 6.32 -4.07 5.06
N MET A 36 6.76 -4.92 4.13
CA MET A 36 6.98 -6.34 4.37
C MET A 36 8.34 -6.61 4.99
N TYR A 37 8.35 -7.20 6.20
CA TYR A 37 9.57 -7.75 6.79
C TYR A 37 10.10 -8.93 5.95
N PRO A 38 11.42 -9.00 5.68
CA PRO A 38 12.02 -10.08 4.89
C PRO A 38 12.27 -11.35 5.72
N TYR A 39 11.24 -11.87 6.40
CA TYR A 39 11.36 -13.09 7.20
C TYR A 39 11.59 -14.33 6.34
N GLY A 40 12.55 -15.16 6.78
CA GLY A 40 12.87 -16.43 6.14
C GLY A 40 13.31 -16.30 4.68
N GLU A 41 13.44 -17.43 3.98
CA GLU A 41 13.84 -17.43 2.56
C GLU A 41 12.71 -16.97 1.65
N GLU A 42 11.47 -17.31 1.99
CA GLU A 42 10.30 -16.90 1.21
C GLU A 42 10.11 -15.38 1.24
N GLY A 43 10.17 -14.75 2.43
CA GLY A 43 10.07 -13.29 2.57
C GLY A 43 11.17 -12.57 1.79
N ARG A 44 12.43 -13.04 1.89
CA ARG A 44 13.55 -12.50 1.10
C ARG A 44 13.33 -12.65 -0.40
N SER A 45 12.80 -13.80 -0.85
CA SER A 45 12.50 -14.05 -2.26
C SER A 45 11.41 -13.10 -2.78
N ARG A 46 10.34 -12.89 -2.01
CA ARG A 46 9.27 -11.94 -2.35
C ARG A 46 9.78 -10.51 -2.44
N VAL A 47 10.59 -10.05 -1.46
CA VAL A 47 11.21 -8.71 -1.49
C VAL A 47 12.10 -8.56 -2.72
N LYS A 48 12.93 -9.58 -3.06
CA LYS A 48 13.77 -9.56 -4.25
C LYS A 48 12.94 -9.47 -5.54
N LYS A 49 11.84 -10.24 -5.64
CA LYS A 49 10.92 -10.18 -6.79
C LYS A 49 10.34 -8.78 -6.94
N HIS A 50 9.85 -8.17 -5.87
CA HIS A 50 9.30 -6.81 -5.90
C HIS A 50 10.37 -5.74 -6.24
N LYS A 51 11.62 -5.91 -5.77
CA LYS A 51 12.72 -5.01 -6.15
C LYS A 51 13.02 -5.10 -7.66
N LEU A 52 13.09 -6.31 -8.22
CA LEU A 52 13.29 -6.52 -9.66
C LEU A 52 12.13 -5.98 -10.51
N GLN A 53 10.90 -6.12 -10.05
CA GLN A 53 9.71 -5.64 -10.74
C GLN A 53 9.68 -4.11 -10.84
N ARG A 54 10.28 -3.39 -9.88
CA ARG A 54 10.38 -1.93 -9.85
C ARG A 54 11.66 -1.39 -10.53
N ASP A 55 12.58 -2.26 -10.90
CA ASP A 55 13.81 -1.84 -11.54
C ASP A 55 13.52 -1.04 -12.82
N GLY A 56 14.21 0.07 -13.00
CA GLY A 56 13.98 0.99 -14.13
C GLY A 56 12.76 1.90 -14.03
N LYS A 57 11.86 1.74 -13.03
CA LYS A 57 10.68 2.61 -12.85
C LYS A 57 10.97 3.91 -12.08
N GLY A 58 12.19 4.09 -11.56
CA GLY A 58 12.64 5.31 -10.88
C GLY A 58 12.07 5.52 -9.49
N PHE A 59 11.70 4.47 -8.78
CA PHE A 59 11.33 4.54 -7.36
C PHE A 59 12.56 4.55 -6.45
N GLU A 60 12.55 5.45 -5.46
CA GLU A 60 13.41 5.34 -4.29
C GLU A 60 12.68 4.47 -3.23
N THR A 61 13.30 3.36 -2.78
CA THR A 61 12.66 2.45 -1.81
C THR A 61 12.97 2.89 -0.38
N ILE A 62 11.93 3.00 0.43
CA ILE A 62 11.99 3.21 1.88
C ILE A 62 11.47 1.95 2.55
N GLU A 63 12.27 1.31 3.37
CA GLU A 63 11.84 0.18 4.20
C GLU A 63 11.26 0.75 5.49
N GLN A 64 9.94 0.69 5.65
CA GLN A 64 9.21 1.23 6.79
C GLN A 64 8.15 0.21 7.22
N TYR A 65 8.46 -0.51 8.29
CA TYR A 65 7.67 -1.67 8.71
C TYR A 65 6.58 -1.31 9.73
N GLN A 66 6.73 -0.21 10.45
CA GLN A 66 5.80 0.35 11.42
C GLN A 66 5.85 1.88 11.35
N ASN A 67 4.89 2.56 11.97
CA ASN A 67 4.87 4.02 12.10
C ASN A 67 5.02 4.75 10.75
N ILE A 68 4.14 4.41 9.81
CA ILE A 68 4.22 4.83 8.41
C ILE A 68 4.11 6.35 8.22
N GLY A 69 3.52 7.07 9.18
CA GLY A 69 3.43 8.52 9.15
C GLY A 69 4.79 9.23 9.08
N GLY A 70 5.84 8.58 9.57
CA GLY A 70 7.21 9.08 9.52
C GLY A 70 8.03 8.67 8.31
N ALA A 71 7.46 7.95 7.34
CA ALA A 71 8.22 7.32 6.24
C ALA A 71 9.05 8.30 5.41
N LEU A 72 8.63 9.54 5.26
CA LEU A 72 9.36 10.57 4.51
C LEU A 72 10.33 11.39 5.35
N LYS A 73 10.50 11.06 6.64
CA LYS A 73 11.41 11.79 7.53
C LYS A 73 12.86 11.64 7.06
N GLY A 74 13.52 12.77 6.81
CA GLY A 74 14.91 12.80 6.34
C GLY A 74 15.07 12.65 4.81
N CYS A 75 14.00 12.42 4.05
CA CYS A 75 14.05 12.41 2.59
C CYS A 75 14.25 13.84 2.06
N LYS A 76 15.27 14.03 1.20
CA LYS A 76 15.49 15.30 0.51
C LYS A 76 14.48 15.44 -0.64
N ARG A 77 13.66 16.48 -0.60
CA ARG A 77 12.63 16.73 -1.59
C ARG A 77 12.39 18.25 -1.78
N ASP A 78 12.42 18.70 -3.00
CA ASP A 78 12.14 20.08 -3.35
C ASP A 78 10.63 20.30 -3.59
N THR A 79 9.92 19.23 -3.92
CA THR A 79 8.47 19.19 -4.18
C THR A 79 7.83 18.03 -3.42
N LYS A 80 6.50 18.06 -3.25
CA LYS A 80 5.76 16.93 -2.68
C LYS A 80 5.85 15.72 -3.63
N PRO A 81 6.35 14.57 -3.17
CA PRO A 81 6.53 13.37 -3.99
C PRO A 81 5.22 12.63 -4.23
N VAL A 82 5.25 11.67 -5.15
CA VAL A 82 4.29 10.56 -5.18
C VAL A 82 4.80 9.43 -4.30
N VAL A 83 3.94 8.88 -3.48
CA VAL A 83 4.29 7.76 -2.58
C VAL A 83 3.37 6.58 -2.86
N LEU A 84 3.98 5.41 -3.02
CA LEU A 84 3.31 4.12 -3.09
C LEU A 84 3.61 3.32 -1.83
N VAL A 85 2.57 2.90 -1.11
CA VAL A 85 2.69 2.05 0.08
C VAL A 85 2.26 0.63 -0.25
N GLU A 86 3.14 -0.34 -0.05
CA GLU A 86 2.86 -1.76 -0.28
C GLU A 86 3.37 -2.64 0.87
N CYS A 87 2.43 -3.23 1.62
CA CYS A 87 0.97 -3.09 1.56
C CYS A 87 0.39 -2.94 2.98
N MET A 88 -0.87 -2.52 3.07
CA MET A 88 -1.56 -2.33 4.35
C MET A 88 -1.71 -3.61 5.16
N SER A 89 -1.87 -4.77 4.52
CA SER A 89 -1.94 -6.04 5.24
C SER A 89 -0.63 -6.37 5.96
N ASN A 90 0.52 -6.17 5.34
CA ASN A 90 1.81 -6.35 6.01
C ASN A 90 2.01 -5.31 7.13
N LEU A 91 1.71 -4.04 6.86
CA LEU A 91 1.80 -2.99 7.85
C LEU A 91 0.95 -3.30 9.08
N LEU A 92 -0.33 -3.67 8.87
CA LEU A 92 -1.22 -4.02 9.97
C LEU A 92 -0.74 -5.26 10.74
N ALA A 93 -0.21 -6.29 10.06
CA ALA A 93 0.38 -7.45 10.73
C ALA A 93 1.56 -7.03 11.61
N ASN A 94 2.44 -6.18 11.12
CA ASN A 94 3.57 -5.68 11.90
C ASN A 94 3.10 -4.88 13.12
N GLU A 95 2.11 -4.01 12.95
CA GLU A 95 1.56 -3.21 14.04
C GLU A 95 0.76 -4.03 15.06
N CYS A 96 0.21 -5.19 14.66
CA CYS A 96 -0.50 -6.10 15.56
C CYS A 96 0.43 -7.05 16.33
N PHE A 97 1.51 -7.52 15.69
CA PHE A 97 2.25 -8.69 16.19
C PHE A 97 3.71 -8.39 16.55
N GLU A 98 4.27 -7.25 16.12
CA GLU A 98 5.64 -6.86 16.49
C GLU A 98 5.66 -5.96 17.73
N GLU A 99 6.83 -5.89 18.36
CA GLU A 99 7.03 -5.01 19.51
C GLU A 99 6.79 -3.53 19.15
N ASN A 100 6.17 -2.81 20.07
CA ASN A 100 5.84 -1.37 19.93
C ASN A 100 4.86 -1.05 18.79
N GLY A 101 4.08 -2.03 18.34
CA GLY A 101 3.06 -1.82 17.32
C GLY A 101 1.82 -1.09 17.85
N HIS A 102 1.22 -0.25 17.01
CA HIS A 102 0.05 0.57 17.32
C HIS A 102 -1.00 0.48 16.19
N PRO A 103 -1.69 -0.66 16.00
CA PRO A 103 -2.58 -0.89 14.85
C PRO A 103 -3.69 0.14 14.72
N ASP A 104 -4.15 0.75 15.81
CA ASP A 104 -5.21 1.76 15.79
C ASP A 104 -4.76 3.10 15.19
N ASN A 105 -3.45 3.35 15.09
CA ASN A 105 -2.89 4.59 14.57
C ASN A 105 -2.71 4.60 13.05
N ILE A 106 -2.73 3.44 12.38
CA ILE A 106 -2.38 3.30 10.96
C ILE A 106 -3.16 4.27 10.06
N PHE A 107 -4.46 4.42 10.28
CA PHE A 107 -5.26 5.35 9.48
C PHE A 107 -4.80 6.81 9.64
N ALA A 108 -4.56 7.26 10.87
CA ALA A 108 -4.07 8.61 11.12
C ALA A 108 -2.68 8.84 10.52
N GLU A 109 -1.80 7.84 10.61
CA GLU A 109 -0.46 7.87 10.01
C GLU A 109 -0.50 7.89 8.47
N CYS A 110 -1.43 7.16 7.85
CA CYS A 110 -1.67 7.27 6.40
C CYS A 110 -2.10 8.70 6.01
N MET A 111 -2.97 9.33 6.79
CA MET A 111 -3.40 10.71 6.53
C MET A 111 -2.27 11.71 6.76
N GLN A 112 -1.43 11.50 7.77
CA GLN A 112 -0.22 12.28 7.98
C GLN A 112 0.72 12.17 6.77
N LEU A 113 1.04 10.94 6.32
CA LEU A 113 1.87 10.71 5.14
C LEU A 113 1.27 11.36 3.89
N TYR A 114 -0.05 11.24 3.70
CA TYR A 114 -0.76 11.88 2.59
C TYR A 114 -0.60 13.40 2.59
N SER A 115 -0.60 14.04 3.75
CA SER A 115 -0.40 15.51 3.84
C SER A 115 0.97 15.97 3.31
N GLU A 116 1.96 15.07 3.30
CA GLU A 116 3.32 15.32 2.83
C GLU A 116 3.55 14.95 1.34
N CYS A 117 2.56 14.32 0.70
CA CYS A 117 2.63 13.86 -0.68
C CYS A 117 1.83 14.75 -1.64
N SER A 118 2.16 14.71 -2.92
CA SER A 118 1.28 15.18 -4.00
C SER A 118 0.18 14.15 -4.29
N HIS A 119 0.58 12.87 -4.30
CA HIS A 119 -0.31 11.72 -4.44
C HIS A 119 0.16 10.60 -3.52
N LEU A 120 -0.79 9.93 -2.87
CA LEU A 120 -0.55 8.73 -2.08
C LEU A 120 -1.33 7.57 -2.71
N VAL A 121 -0.63 6.54 -3.14
CA VAL A 121 -1.20 5.28 -3.63
C VAL A 121 -1.01 4.22 -2.55
N ILE A 122 -2.08 3.58 -2.12
CA ILE A 122 -2.08 2.57 -1.06
C ILE A 122 -2.54 1.24 -1.66
N VAL A 123 -1.71 0.20 -1.51
CA VAL A 123 -2.09 -1.17 -1.85
C VAL A 123 -2.58 -1.89 -0.62
N THR A 124 -3.71 -2.57 -0.75
CA THR A 124 -4.24 -3.47 0.29
C THR A 124 -4.68 -4.80 -0.32
N ASN A 125 -4.92 -5.79 0.54
CA ASN A 125 -5.37 -7.11 0.11
C ASN A 125 -6.85 -7.30 0.45
N GLU A 126 -7.52 -8.01 -0.44
CA GLU A 126 -8.78 -8.69 -0.19
C GLU A 126 -8.44 -10.09 0.35
N VAL A 127 -8.87 -10.40 1.58
CA VAL A 127 -8.60 -11.67 2.29
C VAL A 127 -9.84 -12.20 3.00
N PHE A 128 -11.02 -11.70 2.64
CA PHE A 128 -12.26 -11.91 3.37
C PHE A 128 -13.16 -12.99 2.76
N SER A 129 -12.82 -13.50 1.57
CA SER A 129 -13.71 -14.32 0.73
C SER A 129 -13.30 -15.79 0.65
N ASP A 130 -12.34 -16.25 1.47
CA ASP A 130 -11.84 -17.63 1.38
C ASP A 130 -12.72 -18.68 2.11
N GLY A 131 -13.63 -18.22 2.98
CA GLY A 131 -14.57 -19.10 3.69
C GLY A 131 -13.91 -20.01 4.73
N CYS A 132 -12.66 -19.75 5.13
CA CYS A 132 -11.95 -20.51 6.14
C CYS A 132 -12.28 -20.03 7.56
N GLU A 133 -12.28 -20.96 8.51
CA GLU A 133 -12.28 -20.64 9.94
C GLU A 133 -10.85 -20.46 10.42
N TYR A 134 -10.60 -19.39 11.16
CA TYR A 134 -9.30 -19.05 11.70
C TYR A 134 -9.33 -19.00 13.23
N ASP A 135 -8.15 -19.05 13.85
CA ASP A 135 -8.02 -18.78 15.27
C ASP A 135 -8.42 -17.33 15.61
N ASP A 136 -8.62 -17.05 16.90
CA ASP A 136 -9.10 -15.75 17.39
C ASP A 136 -8.18 -14.58 16.97
N SER A 137 -6.85 -14.80 16.98
CA SER A 137 -5.88 -13.74 16.64
C SER A 137 -5.90 -13.40 15.16
N THR A 138 -6.00 -14.40 14.30
CA THR A 138 -6.13 -14.23 12.85
C THR A 138 -7.48 -13.61 12.50
N THR A 139 -8.56 -14.01 13.18
CA THR A 139 -9.90 -13.44 13.00
C THR A 139 -9.91 -11.95 13.38
N ASP A 140 -9.30 -11.57 14.51
CA ASP A 140 -9.18 -10.15 14.91
C ASP A 140 -8.37 -9.33 13.89
N TYR A 141 -7.27 -9.88 13.39
CA TYR A 141 -6.46 -9.26 12.35
C TYR A 141 -7.28 -9.01 11.07
N ILE A 142 -8.02 -10.03 10.58
CA ILE A 142 -8.88 -9.92 9.40
C ILE A 142 -9.95 -8.84 9.62
N ARG A 143 -10.62 -8.84 10.77
CA ARG A 143 -11.61 -7.82 11.13
C ARG A 143 -10.99 -6.41 11.10
N ARG A 144 -9.83 -6.21 11.73
CA ARG A 144 -9.11 -4.93 11.74
C ARG A 144 -8.72 -4.47 10.33
N LEU A 145 -8.25 -5.40 9.49
CA LEU A 145 -7.92 -5.08 8.09
C LEU A 145 -9.16 -4.60 7.33
N GLY A 146 -10.31 -5.25 7.52
CA GLY A 146 -11.58 -4.84 6.94
C GLY A 146 -12.00 -3.43 7.38
N GLU A 147 -11.92 -3.14 8.68
CA GLU A 147 -12.22 -1.82 9.24
C GLU A 147 -11.28 -0.73 8.70
N LEU A 148 -9.98 -1.04 8.59
CA LEU A 148 -8.98 -0.14 8.01
C LEU A 148 -9.28 0.12 6.54
N ASN A 149 -9.57 -0.93 5.76
CA ASN A 149 -9.92 -0.81 4.35
C ASN A 149 -11.16 0.06 4.13
N VAL A 150 -12.19 -0.08 4.98
CA VAL A 150 -13.39 0.77 4.95
C VAL A 150 -13.04 2.24 5.23
N LYS A 151 -12.19 2.52 6.22
CA LYS A 151 -11.77 3.90 6.53
C LYS A 151 -10.96 4.51 5.37
N LEU A 152 -10.02 3.76 4.81
CA LEU A 152 -9.20 4.19 3.67
C LEU A 152 -10.06 4.43 2.42
N ALA A 153 -10.97 3.51 2.08
CA ALA A 153 -11.87 3.66 0.94
C ALA A 153 -12.78 4.88 1.05
N LYS A 154 -13.27 5.19 2.27
CA LYS A 154 -14.07 6.41 2.51
C LYS A 154 -13.25 7.69 2.29
N ALA A 155 -11.99 7.71 2.73
CA ALA A 155 -11.10 8.86 2.61
C ALA A 155 -10.50 9.01 1.20
N ALA A 156 -10.33 7.91 0.46
CA ALA A 156 -9.73 7.92 -0.87
C ALA A 156 -10.55 8.70 -1.89
N ASP A 157 -9.87 9.41 -2.79
CA ASP A 157 -10.48 10.05 -3.97
C ASP A 157 -10.89 8.99 -5.00
N THR A 158 -10.05 7.94 -5.15
CA THR A 158 -10.27 6.84 -6.10
C THR A 158 -10.02 5.50 -5.42
N VAL A 159 -10.89 4.52 -5.66
CA VAL A 159 -10.75 3.13 -5.23
C VAL A 159 -10.85 2.23 -6.44
N VAL A 160 -9.86 1.38 -6.63
CA VAL A 160 -9.79 0.42 -7.73
C VAL A 160 -9.56 -0.98 -7.18
N GLU A 161 -10.36 -1.93 -7.61
CA GLU A 161 -10.11 -3.35 -7.42
C GLU A 161 -9.45 -3.92 -8.67
N VAL A 162 -8.38 -4.69 -8.52
CA VAL A 162 -7.71 -5.36 -9.64
C VAL A 162 -8.09 -6.83 -9.63
N VAL A 163 -8.80 -7.26 -10.66
CA VAL A 163 -9.28 -8.63 -10.85
C VAL A 163 -8.65 -9.18 -12.13
N TYR A 164 -7.82 -10.21 -12.02
CA TYR A 164 -7.13 -10.80 -13.18
C TYR A 164 -6.41 -9.75 -14.07
N THR A 165 -5.68 -8.85 -13.45
CA THR A 165 -5.00 -7.69 -14.07
C THR A 165 -5.92 -6.60 -14.64
N ILE A 166 -7.23 -6.77 -14.57
CA ILE A 166 -8.21 -5.80 -15.06
C ILE A 166 -8.58 -4.86 -13.91
N PRO A 167 -8.35 -3.52 -14.02
CA PRO A 167 -8.77 -2.57 -13.02
C PRO A 167 -10.29 -2.33 -13.10
N VAL A 168 -10.96 -2.48 -11.97
CA VAL A 168 -12.38 -2.19 -11.79
C VAL A 168 -12.51 -0.98 -10.87
N VAL A 169 -13.04 0.13 -11.38
CA VAL A 169 -13.21 1.36 -10.59
C VAL A 169 -14.43 1.22 -9.70
N LEU A 170 -14.22 1.26 -8.38
CA LEU A 170 -15.27 1.20 -7.37
C LEU A 170 -15.69 2.60 -6.90
N LYS A 171 -14.79 3.57 -6.94
CA LYS A 171 -15.03 4.96 -6.55
C LYS A 171 -14.11 5.90 -7.33
N GLY A 172 -14.62 7.10 -7.67
CA GLY A 172 -13.84 8.13 -8.35
C GLY A 172 -13.67 7.87 -9.83
N ASP A 173 -12.55 8.33 -10.38
CA ASP A 173 -12.21 8.26 -11.79
C ASP A 173 -10.73 7.91 -11.96
N ILE A 174 -10.39 7.23 -13.05
CA ILE A 174 -9.03 6.87 -13.48
C ILE A 174 -8.67 7.45 -14.86
N SER A 175 -9.42 8.42 -15.36
CA SER A 175 -9.16 9.05 -16.67
C SER A 175 -7.79 9.71 -16.78
N TYR A 176 -7.15 10.00 -15.64
CA TYR A 176 -5.77 10.49 -15.56
C TYR A 176 -4.71 9.38 -15.73
N VAL A 177 -5.12 8.12 -15.69
CA VAL A 177 -4.30 6.96 -16.02
C VAL A 177 -4.52 6.71 -17.52
N GLY A 178 -3.62 7.21 -18.38
CA GLY A 178 -3.70 6.98 -19.82
C GLY A 178 -3.72 5.48 -20.16
N ASN A 179 -4.43 5.11 -21.20
CA ASN A 179 -4.44 3.77 -21.79
C ASN A 179 -3.04 3.36 -22.23
#